data_fe6340eb937a86502b93b399127d7f75
#
_entry.id   fe6340eb937a86502b93b399127d7f75
#
_cell.length_a   1.000
_cell.length_b   1.000
_cell.length_c   1.000
_cell.angle_alpha   90.00
_cell.angle_beta   90.00
_cell.angle_gamma   90.00
#
_symmetry.space_group_name_H-M   'P 1'
#
loop_
_entity.id
_entity.type
_entity.pdbx_description
1 polymer ?
#
loop_
_entity_poly.entity_id
_entity_poly.type
_entity_poly.pdbx_seq_one_letter_code
_entity_poly.pdbx_strand_id
1 'polypeptide(L)'
;KDIHFRKAKFDPKICPPNCNRPCENICPTFAISEYGVNKNKCYGCGRCISSCPLNLITEYEYQLSQESLKDILQKIKPDAVEIHTEVNRKDAFQKISRIIKDSGVKLKKISVSCGLAQSNAQPKDLAKAFWERYEILSEHNVQLIWQLDGRPMSGDIAATTAKAAVKLWERMQPILPPGLIQLAGGTNGNTYKFLKKDKIPDGIAFGSVARKLVQPLI
;
A
#
# COMPACT_ATOMS: atom_id res chain seq x y z
N LYS A 1 13.18 -11.06 7.00
CA LYS A 1 12.88 -10.84 5.57
C LYS A 1 13.21 -9.41 5.22
N ASP A 2 13.84 -9.22 4.09
CA ASP A 2 14.25 -7.92 3.59
C ASP A 2 13.02 -7.08 3.23
N ILE A 3 13.19 -5.77 3.28
CA ILE A 3 12.15 -4.83 2.90
C ILE A 3 12.14 -4.76 1.38
N HIS A 4 11.03 -5.13 0.78
CA HIS A 4 10.85 -5.04 -0.66
C HIS A 4 10.44 -3.62 -1.04
N PHE A 5 11.20 -3.03 -1.91
CA PHE A 5 10.94 -1.71 -2.48
C PHE A 5 10.85 -1.83 -4.00
N ARG A 6 9.82 -1.24 -4.59
CA ARG A 6 9.65 -1.25 -6.04
C ARG A 6 9.99 0.12 -6.61
N LYS A 7 10.79 0.15 -7.67
CA LYS A 7 11.10 1.37 -8.41
C LYS A 7 10.73 1.22 -9.87
N ALA A 8 10.33 2.32 -10.47
CA ALA A 8 10.05 2.35 -11.89
C ALA A 8 11.34 2.23 -12.71
N LYS A 9 11.24 1.62 -13.89
CA LYS A 9 12.27 1.59 -14.92
C LYS A 9 11.64 1.63 -16.30
N PHE A 10 12.31 2.24 -17.25
CA PHE A 10 12.05 2.10 -18.69
C PHE A 10 13.34 2.40 -19.46
N ASP A 11 13.40 1.93 -20.71
CA ASP A 11 14.46 2.30 -21.63
C ASP A 11 14.04 3.57 -22.38
N PRO A 12 14.75 4.71 -22.22
CA PRO A 12 14.40 5.95 -22.90
C PRO A 12 14.51 5.85 -24.43
N LYS A 13 15.31 4.92 -24.97
CA LYS A 13 15.49 4.74 -26.41
C LYS A 13 14.25 4.24 -27.15
N ILE A 14 13.37 3.52 -26.42
CA ILE A 14 12.10 3.02 -26.99
C ILE A 14 10.94 3.98 -26.82
N CYS A 15 11.13 5.09 -26.10
CA CYS A 15 10.12 6.11 -25.92
C CYS A 15 10.05 6.99 -27.18
N PRO A 16 8.89 7.09 -27.85
CA PRO A 16 8.78 7.91 -29.06
C PRO A 16 9.12 9.38 -28.76
N PRO A 17 9.87 10.05 -29.68
CA PRO A 17 10.27 11.44 -29.46
C PRO A 17 9.09 12.43 -29.40
N ASN A 18 7.95 12.09 -30.00
CA ASN A 18 6.72 12.89 -29.99
C ASN A 18 5.78 12.56 -28.81
N CYS A 19 6.18 11.75 -27.86
CA CYS A 19 5.40 11.48 -26.66
C CYS A 19 5.35 12.72 -25.75
N ASN A 20 4.15 13.11 -25.32
CA ASN A 20 3.95 14.23 -24.39
C ASN A 20 4.35 13.91 -22.95
N ARG A 21 4.89 12.72 -22.69
CA ARG A 21 5.44 12.24 -21.42
C ARG A 21 4.56 12.48 -20.19
N PRO A 22 3.35 11.96 -20.16
CA PRO A 22 2.47 12.13 -18.98
C PRO A 22 3.07 11.50 -17.71
N CYS A 23 3.99 10.54 -17.87
CA CYS A 23 4.73 9.93 -16.76
C CYS A 23 5.67 10.92 -16.04
N GLU A 24 6.23 11.89 -16.77
CA GLU A 24 7.08 12.95 -16.23
C GLU A 24 6.25 13.92 -15.38
N ASN A 25 5.11 14.36 -15.93
CA ASN A 25 4.22 15.32 -15.29
C ASN A 25 3.58 14.77 -14.00
N ILE A 26 3.28 13.45 -13.94
CA ILE A 26 2.66 12.83 -12.77
C ILE A 26 3.68 12.45 -11.68
N CYS A 27 4.97 12.54 -11.96
CA CYS A 27 6.00 12.12 -11.01
C CYS A 27 6.20 13.16 -9.90
N PRO A 28 5.80 12.87 -8.63
CA PRO A 28 5.82 13.86 -7.56
C PRO A 28 7.23 14.22 -7.08
N THR A 29 8.25 13.45 -7.49
CA THR A 29 9.65 13.69 -7.14
C THR A 29 10.51 14.10 -8.33
N PHE A 30 9.89 14.30 -9.49
CA PHE A 30 10.59 14.61 -10.72
C PHE A 30 11.72 13.59 -11.03
N ALA A 31 11.41 12.31 -10.76
CA ALA A 31 12.36 11.22 -10.97
C ALA A 31 12.41 10.73 -12.43
N ILE A 32 11.46 11.12 -13.27
CA ILE A 32 11.36 10.68 -14.67
C ILE A 32 11.74 11.84 -15.58
N SER A 33 12.53 11.53 -16.60
CA SER A 33 12.92 12.46 -17.65
C SER A 33 13.12 11.71 -18.97
N GLU A 34 13.49 12.43 -20.02
CA GLU A 34 13.89 11.84 -21.32
C GLU A 34 15.08 10.88 -21.21
N TYR A 35 15.86 10.99 -20.15
CA TYR A 35 17.02 10.11 -19.89
C TYR A 35 16.66 8.87 -19.06
N GLY A 36 15.39 8.66 -18.73
CA GLY A 36 14.94 7.51 -17.96
C GLY A 36 14.52 7.86 -16.53
N VAL A 37 14.68 6.92 -15.61
CA VAL A 37 14.31 7.08 -14.22
C VAL A 37 15.52 7.33 -13.32
N ASN A 38 15.55 8.46 -12.65
CA ASN A 38 16.54 8.72 -11.61
C ASN A 38 16.20 7.87 -10.36
N LYS A 39 17.00 6.81 -10.16
CA LYS A 39 16.80 5.83 -9.07
C LYS A 39 16.86 6.45 -7.68
N ASN A 40 17.62 7.54 -7.50
CA ASN A 40 17.78 8.20 -6.20
C ASN A 40 16.57 9.07 -5.83
N LYS A 41 15.83 9.57 -6.83
CA LYS A 41 14.61 10.35 -6.63
C LYS A 41 13.36 9.47 -6.59
N CYS A 42 13.38 8.32 -7.29
CA CYS A 42 12.23 7.41 -7.35
C CYS A 42 12.03 6.70 -6.00
N TYR A 43 10.88 6.91 -5.37
CA TYR A 43 10.47 6.19 -4.17
C TYR A 43 9.39 5.12 -4.41
N GLY A 44 9.10 4.80 -5.68
CA GLY A 44 8.28 3.64 -6.01
C GLY A 44 6.76 3.82 -5.91
N CYS A 45 6.24 5.04 -6.00
CA CYS A 45 4.79 5.30 -5.91
C CYS A 45 3.96 4.67 -7.05
N GLY A 46 4.59 4.29 -8.17
CA GLY A 46 3.97 3.59 -9.30
C GLY A 46 3.03 4.43 -10.17
N ARG A 47 2.86 5.73 -9.92
CA ARG A 47 1.95 6.61 -10.69
C ARG A 47 2.30 6.64 -12.18
N CYS A 48 3.57 6.64 -12.50
CA CYS A 48 4.07 6.68 -13.88
C CYS A 48 3.74 5.43 -14.69
N ILE A 49 3.59 4.26 -14.05
CA ILE A 49 3.34 2.99 -14.75
C ILE A 49 2.00 3.05 -15.47
N SER A 50 0.95 3.46 -14.77
CA SER A 50 -0.39 3.54 -15.35
C SER A 50 -0.60 4.77 -16.25
N SER A 51 0.25 5.80 -16.12
CA SER A 51 0.16 7.00 -16.96
C SER A 51 0.84 6.84 -18.31
N CYS A 52 1.69 5.83 -18.50
CA CYS A 52 2.35 5.59 -19.78
C CYS A 52 1.36 4.99 -20.81
N PRO A 53 0.99 5.70 -21.88
CA PRO A 53 0.01 5.19 -22.85
C PRO A 53 0.52 3.98 -23.64
N LEU A 54 1.84 3.80 -23.68
CA LEU A 54 2.50 2.72 -24.39
C LEU A 54 2.92 1.56 -23.48
N ASN A 55 2.62 1.64 -22.18
CA ASN A 55 3.01 0.65 -21.17
C ASN A 55 4.52 0.31 -21.15
N LEU A 56 5.38 1.26 -21.49
CA LEU A 56 6.84 1.08 -21.53
C LEU A 56 7.48 1.10 -20.14
N ILE A 57 6.79 1.66 -19.15
CA ILE A 57 7.32 1.77 -17.80
C ILE A 57 6.93 0.52 -17.01
N THR A 58 7.96 -0.17 -16.54
CA THR A 58 7.84 -1.35 -15.69
C THR A 58 8.41 -1.06 -14.29
N GLU A 59 8.22 -1.97 -13.37
CA GLU A 59 8.84 -1.91 -12.05
C GLU A 59 9.89 -3.00 -11.87
N TYR A 60 10.86 -2.74 -11.03
CA TYR A 60 11.79 -3.76 -10.56
C TYR A 60 11.83 -3.76 -9.03
N GLU A 61 11.97 -4.95 -8.48
CA GLU A 61 12.12 -5.11 -7.04
C GLU A 61 13.56 -4.79 -6.63
N TYR A 62 13.65 -4.14 -5.49
CA TYR A 62 14.89 -3.78 -4.86
C TYR A 62 14.73 -4.10 -3.36
N GLN A 63 15.62 -4.95 -2.88
CA GLN A 63 15.63 -5.35 -1.49
C GLN A 63 16.46 -4.37 -0.67
N LEU A 64 15.89 -3.93 0.43
CA LEU A 64 16.55 -3.08 1.40
C LEU A 64 16.82 -3.85 2.68
N SER A 65 18.00 -3.68 3.22
CA SER A 65 18.23 -4.14 4.58
C SER A 65 17.40 -3.30 5.56
N GLN A 66 17.11 -3.88 6.72
CA GLN A 66 16.33 -3.17 7.75
C GLN A 66 17.07 -1.91 8.24
N GLU A 67 18.41 -1.94 8.24
CA GLU A 67 19.25 -0.80 8.61
C GLU A 67 19.05 0.40 7.67
N SER A 68 18.85 0.13 6.38
CA SER A 68 18.63 1.18 5.38
C SER A 68 17.25 1.84 5.47
N LEU A 69 16.29 1.25 6.19
CA LEU A 69 14.93 1.79 6.30
C LEU A 69 14.92 3.15 6.99
N LYS A 70 15.68 3.30 8.06
CA LYS A 70 15.78 4.57 8.80
C LYS A 70 16.25 5.70 7.92
N ASP A 71 17.32 5.49 7.17
CA ASP A 71 17.91 6.49 6.27
C ASP A 71 16.93 6.88 5.15
N ILE A 72 16.22 5.89 4.62
CA ILE A 72 15.21 6.14 3.59
C ILE A 72 14.04 6.96 4.12
N LEU A 73 13.52 6.63 5.30
CA LEU A 73 12.45 7.40 5.92
C LEU A 73 12.88 8.85 6.15
N GLN A 74 14.11 9.06 6.66
CA GLN A 74 14.65 10.39 6.88
C GLN A 74 14.88 11.17 5.59
N LYS A 75 15.22 10.48 4.49
CA LYS A 75 15.39 11.10 3.17
C LYS A 75 14.07 11.47 2.52
N ILE A 76 13.07 10.58 2.57
CA ILE A 76 11.77 10.75 1.91
C ILE A 76 10.83 11.64 2.74
N LYS A 77 10.90 11.55 4.07
CA LYS A 77 10.02 12.23 5.03
C LYS A 77 8.54 12.05 4.65
N PRO A 78 8.04 10.83 4.57
CA PRO A 78 6.66 10.58 4.17
C PRO A 78 5.67 11.10 5.21
N ASP A 79 4.46 11.49 4.78
CA ASP A 79 3.34 11.79 5.68
C ASP A 79 2.73 10.54 6.30
N ALA A 80 2.81 9.41 5.59
CA ALA A 80 2.25 8.13 6.03
C ALA A 80 3.12 6.96 5.57
N VAL A 81 3.07 5.87 6.32
CA VAL A 81 3.67 4.60 5.95
C VAL A 81 2.64 3.48 6.04
N GLU A 82 2.79 2.49 5.18
CA GLU A 82 2.06 1.23 5.28
C GLU A 82 3.02 0.13 5.71
N ILE A 83 2.63 -0.63 6.73
CA ILE A 83 3.33 -1.83 7.19
C ILE A 83 2.51 -3.04 6.76
N HIS A 84 2.97 -3.71 5.72
CA HIS A 84 2.38 -4.97 5.29
C HIS A 84 2.87 -6.11 6.18
N THR A 85 1.95 -6.86 6.80
CA THR A 85 2.27 -7.90 7.77
C THR A 85 1.38 -9.14 7.60
N GLU A 86 1.67 -10.17 8.37
CA GLU A 86 0.88 -11.41 8.45
C GLU A 86 0.54 -11.69 9.92
N VAL A 87 -0.47 -12.52 10.17
CA VAL A 87 -0.99 -12.80 11.52
C VAL A 87 0.13 -13.18 12.51
N ASN A 88 1.07 -14.02 12.10
CA ASN A 88 2.15 -14.59 12.94
C ASN A 88 3.47 -13.82 12.89
N ARG A 89 3.46 -12.56 12.45
CA ARG A 89 4.68 -11.73 12.28
C ARG A 89 4.81 -10.62 13.33
N LYS A 90 4.39 -10.87 14.57
CA LYS A 90 4.45 -9.89 15.67
C LYS A 90 5.86 -9.33 15.88
N ASP A 91 6.87 -10.20 16.01
CA ASP A 91 8.25 -9.76 16.31
C ASP A 91 8.86 -8.94 15.16
N ALA A 92 8.62 -9.38 13.91
CA ALA A 92 9.08 -8.64 12.74
C ALA A 92 8.38 -7.27 12.65
N PHE A 93 7.08 -7.20 12.96
CA PHE A 93 6.33 -5.97 13.02
C PHE A 93 6.89 -5.02 14.09
N GLN A 94 7.17 -5.53 15.29
CA GLN A 94 7.72 -4.74 16.38
C GLN A 94 9.10 -4.14 16.04
N LYS A 95 9.96 -4.89 15.35
CA LYS A 95 11.24 -4.38 14.85
C LYS A 95 11.06 -3.22 13.89
N ILE A 96 10.16 -3.36 12.91
CA ILE A 96 9.87 -2.30 11.93
C ILE A 96 9.27 -1.07 12.62
N SER A 97 8.33 -1.25 13.55
CA SER A 97 7.75 -0.17 14.34
C SER A 97 8.82 0.64 15.08
N ARG A 98 9.79 -0.04 15.72
CA ARG A 98 10.93 0.63 16.38
C ARG A 98 11.76 1.43 15.41
N ILE A 99 12.14 0.88 14.25
CA ILE A 99 12.92 1.60 13.24
C ILE A 99 12.19 2.85 12.76
N ILE A 100 10.87 2.77 12.55
CA ILE A 100 10.04 3.92 12.18
C ILE A 100 10.09 4.98 13.28
N LYS A 101 9.91 4.60 14.55
CA LYS A 101 10.00 5.50 15.70
C LYS A 101 11.38 6.16 15.79
N ASP A 102 12.44 5.36 15.69
CA ASP A 102 13.84 5.80 15.81
C ASP A 102 14.30 6.65 14.60
N SER A 103 13.55 6.63 13.51
CA SER A 103 13.82 7.51 12.36
C SER A 103 13.59 8.99 12.68
N GLY A 104 12.76 9.29 13.69
CA GLY A 104 12.38 10.65 14.07
C GLY A 104 11.48 11.36 13.04
N VAL A 105 11.00 10.65 12.01
CA VAL A 105 10.12 11.22 10.98
C VAL A 105 8.72 11.43 11.57
N LYS A 106 8.19 12.64 11.40
CA LYS A 106 6.85 12.99 11.86
C LYS A 106 5.80 12.45 10.90
N LEU A 107 5.32 11.25 11.17
CA LEU A 107 4.22 10.67 10.41
C LEU A 107 2.88 11.24 10.89
N LYS A 108 1.94 11.39 9.96
CA LYS A 108 0.53 11.70 10.24
C LYS A 108 -0.28 10.41 10.43
N LYS A 109 0.09 9.35 9.70
CA LYS A 109 -0.66 8.08 9.69
C LYS A 109 0.26 6.87 9.59
N ILE A 110 -0.14 5.78 10.23
CA ILE A 110 0.42 4.45 9.99
C ILE A 110 -0.71 3.53 9.57
N SER A 111 -0.60 2.94 8.38
CA SER A 111 -1.51 1.88 7.92
C SER A 111 -0.88 0.52 8.19
N VAL A 112 -1.69 -0.40 8.72
CA VAL A 112 -1.28 -1.79 8.93
C VAL A 112 -2.13 -2.67 8.03
N SER A 113 -1.48 -3.28 7.03
CA SER A 113 -2.11 -4.16 6.05
C SER A 113 -1.93 -5.62 6.47
N CYS A 114 -3.02 -6.33 6.65
CA CYS A 114 -3.05 -7.75 6.99
C CYS A 114 -4.33 -8.42 6.49
N GLY A 115 -4.24 -9.70 6.15
CA GLY A 115 -5.37 -10.49 5.66
C GLY A 115 -5.31 -11.96 6.06
N LEU A 116 -6.35 -12.70 5.70
CA LEU A 116 -6.46 -14.14 6.01
C LEU A 116 -5.84 -15.05 4.94
N ALA A 117 -5.58 -14.53 3.76
CA ALA A 117 -5.35 -15.34 2.57
C ALA A 117 -4.01 -16.09 2.52
N GLN A 118 -3.06 -15.76 3.39
CA GLN A 118 -1.74 -16.40 3.47
C GLN A 118 -1.60 -17.33 4.67
N SER A 119 -2.66 -17.51 5.44
CA SER A 119 -2.67 -18.36 6.64
C SER A 119 -4.00 -19.08 6.75
N ASN A 120 -4.02 -20.27 7.38
CA ASN A 120 -5.27 -20.92 7.80
C ASN A 120 -5.96 -20.18 8.96
N ALA A 121 -5.68 -18.91 9.13
CA ALA A 121 -6.15 -18.09 10.23
C ALA A 121 -7.64 -17.76 10.08
N GLN A 122 -8.32 -17.72 11.21
CA GLN A 122 -9.71 -17.31 11.31
C GLN A 122 -9.82 -15.79 11.58
N PRO A 123 -10.99 -15.17 11.37
CA PRO A 123 -11.18 -13.75 11.69
C PRO A 123 -10.77 -13.36 13.13
N LYS A 124 -10.97 -14.24 14.11
CA LYS A 124 -10.52 -14.02 15.49
C LYS A 124 -9.01 -13.91 15.64
N ASP A 125 -8.24 -14.67 14.83
CA ASP A 125 -6.79 -14.64 14.88
C ASP A 125 -6.27 -13.36 14.24
N LEU A 126 -6.94 -12.91 13.16
CA LEU A 126 -6.67 -11.63 12.52
C LEU A 126 -6.98 -10.45 13.46
N ALA A 127 -8.11 -10.50 14.18
CA ALA A 127 -8.46 -9.49 15.16
C ALA A 127 -7.40 -9.42 16.28
N LYS A 128 -7.02 -10.56 16.85
CA LYS A 128 -5.93 -10.66 17.83
C LYS A 128 -4.65 -10.03 17.30
N ALA A 129 -4.30 -10.34 16.06
CA ALA A 129 -3.11 -9.78 15.43
C ALA A 129 -3.20 -8.24 15.34
N PHE A 130 -4.34 -7.66 14.96
CA PHE A 130 -4.50 -6.20 14.94
C PHE A 130 -4.43 -5.58 16.34
N TRP A 131 -4.99 -6.21 17.36
CA TRP A 131 -4.87 -5.74 18.75
C TRP A 131 -3.42 -5.73 19.23
N GLU A 132 -2.65 -6.78 18.95
CA GLU A 132 -1.20 -6.81 19.24
C GLU A 132 -0.42 -5.69 18.53
N ARG A 133 -0.80 -5.34 17.28
CA ARG A 133 -0.18 -4.24 16.55
C ARG A 133 -0.60 -2.88 17.10
N TYR A 134 -1.85 -2.78 17.54
CA TYR A 134 -2.34 -1.59 18.22
C TYR A 134 -1.52 -1.27 19.47
N GLU A 135 -1.29 -2.27 20.34
CA GLU A 135 -0.44 -2.13 21.53
C GLU A 135 0.98 -1.65 21.16
N ILE A 136 1.60 -2.26 20.13
CA ILE A 136 2.93 -1.87 19.67
C ILE A 136 2.95 -0.43 19.13
N LEU A 137 1.89 -0.01 18.44
CA LEU A 137 1.81 1.31 17.81
C LEU A 137 1.30 2.42 18.74
N SER A 138 0.77 2.09 19.91
CA SER A 138 0.24 3.07 20.87
C SER A 138 1.25 4.17 21.24
N GLU A 139 2.54 3.85 21.16
CA GLU A 139 3.62 4.80 21.45
C GLU A 139 3.90 5.81 20.33
N HIS A 140 3.30 5.67 19.14
CA HIS A 140 3.62 6.53 17.98
C HIS A 140 2.80 7.83 17.94
N ASN A 141 1.70 7.91 18.68
CA ASN A 141 0.80 9.06 18.70
C ASN A 141 0.40 9.55 17.28
N VAL A 142 0.00 8.62 16.42
CA VAL A 142 -0.40 8.85 15.02
C VAL A 142 -1.77 8.25 14.76
N GLN A 143 -2.45 8.73 13.71
CA GLN A 143 -3.70 8.10 13.28
C GLN A 143 -3.41 6.71 12.68
N LEU A 144 -4.09 5.69 13.19
CA LEU A 144 -3.96 4.31 12.70
C LEU A 144 -5.02 3.99 11.65
N ILE A 145 -4.62 3.22 10.65
CA ILE A 145 -5.50 2.68 9.61
C ILE A 145 -5.31 1.15 9.59
N TRP A 146 -6.39 0.42 9.84
CA TRP A 146 -6.42 -1.05 9.72
C TRP A 146 -6.85 -1.42 8.32
N GLN A 147 -5.89 -1.84 7.52
CA GLN A 147 -6.13 -2.23 6.14
C GLN A 147 -6.40 -3.72 6.07
N LEU A 148 -7.63 -4.06 5.68
CA LEU A 148 -8.08 -5.44 5.56
C LEU A 148 -7.84 -5.96 4.14
N ASP A 149 -6.89 -6.88 4.00
CA ASP A 149 -6.61 -7.54 2.73
C ASP A 149 -7.56 -8.71 2.50
N GLY A 150 -8.58 -8.50 1.72
CA GLY A 150 -9.60 -9.51 1.40
C GLY A 150 -9.04 -10.68 0.57
N ARG A 151 -7.95 -10.45 -0.18
CA ARG A 151 -7.23 -11.47 -0.94
C ARG A 151 -5.77 -11.08 -1.15
N PRO A 152 -4.83 -12.07 -1.30
CA PRO A 152 -3.48 -11.76 -1.71
C PRO A 152 -3.48 -11.10 -3.08
N MET A 153 -2.54 -10.21 -3.26
CA MET A 153 -2.38 -9.43 -4.49
C MET A 153 -2.27 -10.33 -5.72
N SER A 154 -3.19 -10.16 -6.62
CA SER A 154 -3.03 -10.51 -8.03
C SER A 154 -4.04 -9.68 -8.81
N GLY A 155 -3.78 -9.41 -10.06
CA GLY A 155 -4.60 -8.57 -10.93
C GLY A 155 -6.03 -9.07 -11.20
N ASP A 156 -6.63 -9.78 -10.24
CA ASP A 156 -7.99 -10.26 -10.31
C ASP A 156 -8.98 -9.10 -10.09
N ILE A 157 -9.75 -8.81 -11.11
CA ILE A 157 -10.75 -7.75 -11.16
C ILE A 157 -12.18 -8.29 -11.08
N ALA A 158 -12.35 -9.56 -10.79
CA ALA A 158 -13.67 -10.19 -10.75
C ALA A 158 -14.53 -9.61 -9.61
N ALA A 159 -15.84 -9.55 -9.83
CA ALA A 159 -16.79 -9.08 -8.82
C ALA A 159 -16.73 -9.90 -7.51
N THR A 160 -16.36 -11.17 -7.59
CA THR A 160 -16.22 -12.08 -6.44
C THR A 160 -15.14 -11.64 -5.46
N THR A 161 -14.03 -11.02 -5.94
CA THR A 161 -12.96 -10.54 -5.07
C THR A 161 -13.40 -9.33 -4.25
N ALA A 162 -14.14 -8.41 -4.87
CA ALA A 162 -14.73 -7.26 -4.18
C ALA A 162 -15.73 -7.71 -3.09
N LYS A 163 -16.56 -8.72 -3.39
CA LYS A 163 -17.48 -9.30 -2.40
C LYS A 163 -16.75 -9.93 -1.22
N ALA A 164 -15.60 -10.60 -1.47
CA ALA A 164 -14.79 -11.18 -0.41
C ALA A 164 -14.18 -10.11 0.51
N ALA A 165 -13.67 -9.01 -0.06
CA ALA A 165 -13.13 -7.89 0.69
C ALA A 165 -14.20 -7.22 1.58
N VAL A 166 -15.40 -6.98 1.05
CA VAL A 166 -16.51 -6.40 1.83
C VAL A 166 -16.95 -7.35 2.94
N LYS A 167 -17.09 -8.67 2.66
CA LYS A 167 -17.45 -9.64 3.70
C LYS A 167 -16.40 -9.74 4.82
N LEU A 168 -15.12 -9.64 4.49
CA LEU A 168 -14.07 -9.60 5.51
C LEU A 168 -14.24 -8.37 6.40
N TRP A 169 -14.44 -7.20 5.81
CA TRP A 169 -14.67 -5.96 6.55
C TRP A 169 -15.90 -6.05 7.46
N GLU A 170 -17.04 -6.52 6.96
CA GLU A 170 -18.26 -6.67 7.77
C GLU A 170 -18.04 -7.54 9.03
N ARG A 171 -17.20 -8.57 8.91
CA ARG A 171 -16.86 -9.45 10.03
C ARG A 171 -15.85 -8.84 10.99
N MET A 172 -14.92 -8.06 10.46
CA MET A 172 -13.81 -7.52 11.26
C MET A 172 -14.16 -6.22 11.97
N GLN A 173 -14.98 -5.36 11.35
CA GLN A 173 -15.31 -4.02 11.86
C GLN A 173 -15.69 -4.00 13.37
N PRO A 174 -16.53 -4.90 13.90
CA PRO A 174 -16.95 -4.84 15.30
C PRO A 174 -15.89 -5.32 16.29
N ILE A 175 -14.79 -5.92 15.83
CA ILE A 175 -13.79 -6.57 16.70
C ILE A 175 -12.37 -6.01 16.52
N LEU A 176 -12.20 -5.01 15.66
CA LEU A 176 -10.92 -4.33 15.47
C LEU A 176 -10.62 -3.33 16.59
N PRO A 177 -9.33 -3.05 16.86
CA PRO A 177 -8.95 -1.98 17.77
C PRO A 177 -9.30 -0.60 17.21
N PRO A 178 -9.24 0.47 18.05
CA PRO A 178 -9.50 1.85 17.61
C PRO A 178 -8.61 2.26 16.41
N GLY A 179 -9.20 2.94 15.43
CA GLY A 179 -8.54 3.39 14.20
C GLY A 179 -9.51 3.45 13.03
N LEU A 180 -9.05 3.96 11.91
CA LEU A 180 -9.80 3.93 10.66
C LEU A 180 -9.69 2.56 10.01
N ILE A 181 -10.73 2.12 9.31
CA ILE A 181 -10.75 0.82 8.63
C ILE A 181 -10.80 1.04 7.12
N GLN A 182 -9.83 0.45 6.44
CA GLN A 182 -9.72 0.53 4.99
C GLN A 182 -9.85 -0.86 4.35
N LEU A 183 -10.70 -0.99 3.33
CA LEU A 183 -10.73 -2.19 2.49
C LEU A 183 -9.54 -2.18 1.53
N ALA A 184 -8.91 -3.34 1.38
CA ALA A 184 -7.88 -3.57 0.37
C ALA A 184 -7.94 -5.01 -0.16
N GLY A 185 -7.02 -5.37 -1.03
CA GLY A 185 -6.90 -6.74 -1.54
C GLY A 185 -8.18 -7.27 -2.18
N GLY A 186 -8.30 -7.14 -3.51
CA GLY A 186 -9.48 -7.57 -4.26
C GLY A 186 -10.52 -6.48 -4.53
N THR A 187 -10.28 -5.27 -4.06
CA THR A 187 -11.13 -4.09 -4.35
C THR A 187 -11.07 -3.74 -5.85
N ASN A 188 -12.22 -3.40 -6.42
CA ASN A 188 -12.35 -3.02 -7.83
C ASN A 188 -13.64 -2.19 -8.04
N GLY A 189 -13.98 -1.87 -9.30
CA GLY A 189 -15.16 -1.09 -9.66
C GLY A 189 -16.51 -1.66 -9.21
N ASN A 190 -16.54 -2.91 -8.74
CA ASN A 190 -17.76 -3.52 -8.20
C ASN A 190 -17.84 -3.44 -6.67
N THR A 191 -16.81 -2.94 -5.98
CA THR A 191 -16.75 -2.94 -4.50
C THR A 191 -17.97 -2.21 -3.91
N TYR A 192 -18.34 -1.06 -4.46
CA TYR A 192 -19.45 -0.25 -3.98
C TYR A 192 -20.81 -0.97 -4.08
N LYS A 193 -20.97 -1.92 -5.02
CA LYS A 193 -22.23 -2.69 -5.19
C LYS A 193 -22.52 -3.64 -4.03
N PHE A 194 -21.49 -4.01 -3.28
CA PHE A 194 -21.60 -4.92 -2.15
C PHE A 194 -21.68 -4.19 -0.81
N LEU A 195 -21.42 -2.86 -0.80
CA LEU A 195 -21.57 -2.05 0.40
C LEU A 195 -23.04 -1.69 0.63
N LYS A 196 -23.47 -1.69 1.88
CA LYS A 196 -24.79 -1.21 2.28
C LYS A 196 -24.77 0.31 2.37
N LYS A 197 -25.89 0.97 2.02
CA LYS A 197 -26.00 2.43 1.96
C LYS A 197 -25.69 3.12 3.30
N ASP A 198 -26.04 2.46 4.39
CA ASP A 198 -25.91 2.92 5.78
C ASP A 198 -24.63 2.47 6.47
N LYS A 199 -23.82 1.66 5.78
CA LYS A 199 -22.60 1.08 6.35
C LYS A 199 -21.48 1.04 5.32
N ILE A 200 -20.55 1.97 5.46
CA ILE A 200 -19.39 2.13 4.57
C ILE A 200 -18.09 2.12 5.39
N PRO A 201 -16.98 1.62 4.84
CA PRO A 201 -15.66 1.73 5.47
C PRO A 201 -15.14 3.17 5.42
N ASP A 202 -14.16 3.47 6.27
CA ASP A 202 -13.49 4.78 6.27
C ASP A 202 -12.68 5.03 5.00
N GLY A 203 -12.27 3.97 4.30
CA GLY A 203 -11.55 4.05 3.04
C GLY A 203 -11.57 2.78 2.22
N ILE A 204 -11.27 2.92 0.93
CA ILE A 204 -11.08 1.81 0.00
C ILE A 204 -9.77 2.04 -0.76
N ALA A 205 -8.82 1.12 -0.60
CA ALA A 205 -7.57 1.15 -1.35
C ALA A 205 -7.73 0.44 -2.69
N PHE A 206 -7.32 1.09 -3.77
CA PHE A 206 -7.27 0.51 -5.11
C PHE A 206 -5.81 0.31 -5.51
N GLY A 207 -5.40 -0.95 -5.60
CA GLY A 207 -4.06 -1.33 -6.03
C GLY A 207 -4.00 -1.83 -7.48
N SER A 208 -2.79 -1.96 -8.02
CA SER A 208 -2.55 -2.60 -9.33
C SER A 208 -3.48 -2.08 -10.44
N VAL A 209 -4.17 -2.97 -11.15
CA VAL A 209 -5.07 -2.64 -12.27
C VAL A 209 -6.24 -1.74 -11.85
N ALA A 210 -6.77 -1.95 -10.64
CA ALA A 210 -7.90 -1.17 -10.12
C ALA A 210 -7.54 0.31 -9.84
N ARG A 211 -6.26 0.64 -9.71
CA ARG A 211 -5.79 2.03 -9.54
C ARG A 211 -6.22 2.95 -10.67
N LYS A 212 -6.36 2.41 -11.89
CA LYS A 212 -6.86 3.16 -13.05
C LYS A 212 -8.26 3.75 -12.85
N LEU A 213 -9.05 3.17 -11.94
CA LEU A 213 -10.40 3.65 -11.64
C LEU A 213 -10.41 5.01 -10.91
N VAL A 214 -9.40 5.25 -10.08
CA VAL A 214 -9.31 6.48 -9.27
C VAL A 214 -8.34 7.50 -9.84
N GLN A 215 -7.49 7.08 -10.76
CA GLN A 215 -6.47 7.94 -11.36
C GLN A 215 -7.03 9.22 -12.03
N PRO A 216 -8.18 9.20 -12.72
CA PRO A 216 -8.77 10.41 -13.29
C PRO A 216 -9.28 11.41 -12.24
N LEU A 217 -9.36 11.00 -10.97
CA LEU A 217 -9.88 11.80 -9.85
C LEU A 217 -8.77 12.46 -9.02
N ILE A 218 -7.50 12.16 -9.35
CA ILE A 218 -6.30 12.63 -8.64
C ILE A 218 -5.50 13.56 -9.54
#